data_72f78138407e986cc667b0b432d1528b
#
_entry.id   72f78138407e986cc667b0b432d1528b
#
_cell.length_a   1.000
_cell.length_b   1.000
_cell.length_c   1.000
_cell.angle_alpha   90.00
_cell.angle_beta   90.00
_cell.angle_gamma   90.00
#
_symmetry.space_group_name_H-M   'P 1'
#
loop_
_entity.id
_entity.type
_entity.pdbx_description
1 polymer ?
#
loop_
_entity_poly.entity_id
_entity_poly.type
_entity_poly.pdbx_seq_one_letter_code
_entity_poly.pdbx_strand_id
1 'polypeptide(L)'
;ISALGSLGLEAIRTSKDLTAMATDEMIATTSTGRLLDDLTRLDFVTSPTTLVDLARMVTRDVQRATVVVLLCGSQVPPREIRAAGAVLPVGVRSLAIQTRIGAEPAVHKLGQVSALTLGELSDLPRGFRKLERV
;
A
#
# COMPACT_ATOMS: atom_id res chain seq x y z
N ILE A 1 -3.30 -4.24 -7.08
CA ILE A 1 -3.44 -5.69 -6.78
C ILE A 1 -2.08 -6.38 -6.96
N SER A 2 -1.43 -6.23 -8.10
CA SER A 2 -0.14 -6.90 -8.34
C SER A 2 0.95 -6.48 -7.36
N ALA A 3 1.03 -5.20 -7.01
CA ALA A 3 1.98 -4.71 -6.01
C ALA A 3 1.68 -5.29 -4.63
N LEU A 4 0.41 -5.37 -4.25
CA LEU A 4 0.00 -5.99 -2.99
C LEU A 4 0.37 -7.47 -2.96
N GLY A 5 0.15 -8.19 -4.07
CA GLY A 5 0.54 -9.58 -4.19
C GLY A 5 2.04 -9.77 -4.00
N SER A 6 2.86 -8.98 -4.67
CA SER A 6 4.32 -9.07 -4.58
C SER A 6 4.84 -8.77 -3.18
N LEU A 7 4.36 -7.70 -2.55
CA LEU A 7 4.75 -7.33 -1.19
C LEU A 7 4.25 -8.33 -0.17
N GLY A 8 3.02 -8.80 -0.32
CA GLY A 8 2.42 -9.77 0.58
C GLY A 8 3.13 -11.11 0.54
N LEU A 9 3.46 -11.63 -0.64
CA LEU A 9 4.21 -12.86 -0.80
C LEU A 9 5.57 -12.77 -0.12
N GLU A 10 6.28 -11.67 -0.30
CA GLU A 10 7.58 -11.47 0.33
C GLU A 10 7.48 -11.40 1.85
N ALA A 11 6.47 -10.70 2.38
CA ALA A 11 6.24 -10.61 3.81
C ALA A 11 5.93 -11.97 4.42
N ILE A 12 5.09 -12.77 3.78
CA ILE A 12 4.76 -14.12 4.25
C ILE A 12 5.99 -15.02 4.17
N ARG A 13 6.74 -14.96 3.08
CA ARG A 13 7.94 -15.77 2.89
C ARG A 13 9.02 -15.47 3.93
N THR A 14 9.14 -14.22 4.36
CA THR A 14 10.10 -13.80 5.37
C THR A 14 9.54 -13.84 6.80
N SER A 15 8.37 -14.44 6.99
CA SER A 15 7.70 -14.61 8.29
C SER A 15 7.45 -13.30 9.04
N LYS A 16 7.14 -12.23 8.30
CA LYS A 16 6.73 -10.95 8.88
C LYS A 16 5.22 -10.95 9.12
N ASP A 17 4.81 -10.28 10.20
CA ASP A 17 3.39 -10.06 10.45
C ASP A 17 2.83 -9.12 9.38
N LEU A 18 1.81 -9.59 8.68
CA LEU A 18 1.19 -8.87 7.59
C LEU A 18 -0.32 -8.79 7.82
N THR A 19 -0.86 -7.58 7.72
CA THR A 19 -2.30 -7.35 7.62
C THR A 19 -2.55 -6.58 6.33
N ALA A 20 -3.48 -7.06 5.52
CA ALA A 20 -3.83 -6.41 4.26
C ALA A 20 -5.33 -6.14 4.21
N MET A 21 -5.69 -4.96 3.73
CA MET A 21 -7.07 -4.53 3.53
C MET A 21 -7.23 -3.97 2.12
N ALA A 22 -8.35 -4.27 1.51
CA ALA A 22 -8.69 -3.70 0.20
C ALA A 22 -10.16 -3.30 0.22
N THR A 23 -10.43 -2.04 -0.09
CA THR A 23 -11.77 -1.48 -0.08
C THR A 23 -12.39 -1.61 1.32
N ASP A 24 -13.30 -2.52 1.56
CA ASP A 24 -13.92 -2.77 2.86
C ASP A 24 -13.63 -4.19 3.38
N GLU A 25 -12.67 -4.89 2.77
CA GLU A 25 -12.42 -6.29 3.05
C GLU A 25 -11.03 -6.53 3.60
N MET A 26 -10.95 -7.42 4.57
CA MET A 26 -9.68 -7.98 5.03
C MET A 26 -9.22 -9.04 4.04
N ILE A 27 -7.97 -8.94 3.64
CA ILE A 27 -7.34 -9.92 2.76
C ILE A 27 -6.63 -10.96 3.62
N ALA A 28 -6.82 -12.24 3.30
CA ALA A 28 -6.17 -13.32 4.02
C ALA A 28 -4.65 -13.27 3.85
N THR A 29 -3.92 -13.39 4.96
CA THR A 29 -2.46 -13.32 4.99
C THR A 29 -1.82 -14.51 5.69
N THR A 30 -2.60 -15.55 6.00
CA THR A 30 -2.13 -16.74 6.71
C THR A 30 -1.25 -17.64 5.86
N SER A 31 -1.42 -17.60 4.54
CA SER A 31 -0.60 -18.35 3.60
C SER A 31 -0.57 -17.65 2.25
N THR A 32 0.44 -17.99 1.43
CA THR A 32 0.55 -17.42 0.08
C THR A 32 -0.64 -17.81 -0.80
N GLY A 33 -1.13 -19.05 -0.67
CA GLY A 33 -2.29 -19.52 -1.43
C GLY A 33 -3.56 -18.74 -1.10
N ARG A 34 -3.83 -18.51 0.18
CA ARG A 34 -5.02 -17.74 0.60
C ARG A 34 -4.92 -16.29 0.19
N LEU A 35 -3.74 -15.68 0.29
CA LEU A 35 -3.53 -14.32 -0.18
C LEU A 35 -3.86 -14.20 -1.67
N LEU A 36 -3.31 -15.08 -2.48
CA LEU A 36 -3.55 -15.07 -3.92
C LEU A 36 -5.02 -15.33 -4.25
N ASP A 37 -5.67 -16.27 -3.56
CA ASP A 37 -7.09 -16.56 -3.76
C ASP A 37 -7.96 -15.33 -3.46
N ASP A 38 -7.71 -14.65 -2.35
CA ASP A 38 -8.47 -13.45 -2.00
C ASP A 38 -8.21 -12.30 -3.00
N LEU A 39 -6.97 -12.15 -3.46
CA LEU A 39 -6.64 -11.13 -4.45
C LEU A 39 -7.33 -11.39 -5.80
N THR A 40 -7.52 -12.65 -6.18
CA THR A 40 -8.24 -12.99 -7.43
C THR A 40 -9.73 -12.69 -7.35
N ARG A 41 -10.29 -12.59 -6.16
CA ARG A 41 -11.71 -12.23 -5.95
C ARG A 41 -11.96 -10.74 -5.91
N LEU A 42 -10.90 -9.93 -5.84
CA LEU A 42 -11.06 -8.48 -5.85
C LEU A 42 -11.47 -8.02 -7.23
N ASP A 43 -12.69 -7.51 -7.31
CA ASP A 43 -13.19 -6.90 -8.53
C ASP A 43 -12.85 -5.41 -8.56
N PHE A 44 -12.80 -4.87 -9.77
CA PHE A 44 -12.66 -3.45 -9.98
C PHE A 44 -14.01 -2.78 -9.64
N VAL A 45 -14.21 -2.53 -8.35
CA VAL A 45 -15.47 -1.94 -7.86
C VAL A 45 -15.26 -0.47 -7.58
N THR A 46 -16.17 0.36 -8.07
CA THR A 46 -16.24 1.75 -7.63
C THR A 46 -16.82 1.75 -6.21
N SER A 47 -15.94 1.84 -5.23
CA SER A 47 -16.33 1.90 -3.83
C SER A 47 -16.36 3.35 -3.34
N PRO A 48 -17.31 3.73 -2.46
CA PRO A 48 -17.27 5.02 -1.80
C PRO A 48 -16.13 5.13 -0.76
N THR A 49 -15.48 4.02 -0.43
CA THR A 49 -14.36 4.00 0.54
C THR A 49 -13.14 4.67 -0.07
N THR A 50 -12.68 5.73 0.58
CA THR A 50 -11.49 6.47 0.15
C THR A 50 -10.22 5.88 0.77
N LEU A 51 -9.06 6.33 0.28
CA LEU A 51 -7.77 5.97 0.88
C LEU A 51 -7.68 6.44 2.34
N VAL A 52 -8.26 7.60 2.66
CA VAL A 52 -8.34 8.11 4.04
C VAL A 52 -9.17 7.18 4.91
N ASP A 53 -10.29 6.68 4.39
CA ASP A 53 -11.14 5.74 5.14
C ASP A 53 -10.40 4.44 5.43
N LEU A 54 -9.66 3.90 4.46
CA LEU A 54 -8.81 2.72 4.66
C LEU A 54 -7.73 2.98 5.70
N ALA A 55 -7.09 4.14 5.66
CA ALA A 55 -6.07 4.51 6.66
C ALA A 55 -6.66 4.59 8.07
N ARG A 56 -7.86 5.09 8.22
CA ARG A 56 -8.57 5.10 9.52
C ARG A 56 -8.89 3.69 10.00
N MET A 57 -9.32 2.81 9.11
CA MET A 57 -9.61 1.42 9.44
C MET A 57 -8.33 0.71 9.91
N VAL A 58 -7.22 0.89 9.22
CA VAL A 58 -5.93 0.33 9.62
C VAL A 58 -5.50 0.85 10.99
N THR A 59 -5.63 2.15 11.23
CA THR A 59 -5.27 2.76 12.51
C THR A 59 -6.10 2.20 13.66
N ARG A 60 -7.39 1.94 13.42
CA ARG A 60 -8.29 1.37 14.42
C ARG A 60 -8.02 -0.10 14.68
N ASP A 61 -7.81 -0.88 13.62
CA ASP A 61 -7.82 -2.34 13.69
C ASP A 61 -6.41 -2.95 13.81
N VAL A 62 -5.36 -2.21 13.45
CA VAL A 62 -3.98 -2.70 13.48
C VAL A 62 -3.12 -1.76 14.33
N GLN A 63 -3.01 -2.07 15.62
CA GLN A 63 -2.35 -1.17 16.59
C GLN A 63 -0.83 -1.35 16.68
N ARG A 64 -0.29 -2.43 16.13
CA ARG A 64 1.13 -2.76 16.25
C ARG A 64 1.91 -2.60 14.94
N ALA A 65 1.33 -2.02 13.94
CA ALA A 65 2.02 -1.79 12.68
C ALA A 65 3.19 -0.84 12.88
N THR A 66 4.36 -1.19 12.37
CA THR A 66 5.54 -0.32 12.34
C THR A 66 5.70 0.35 10.98
N VAL A 67 5.17 -0.28 9.95
CA VAL A 67 5.18 0.24 8.58
C VAL A 67 3.78 0.07 8.01
N VAL A 68 3.26 1.11 7.40
CA VAL A 68 2.02 1.06 6.62
C VAL A 68 2.35 1.42 5.18
N VAL A 69 1.92 0.60 4.25
CA VAL A 69 2.09 0.83 2.81
C VAL A 69 0.71 1.05 2.19
N LEU A 70 0.51 2.23 1.65
CA LEU A 70 -0.71 2.60 0.93
C LEU A 70 -0.50 2.33 -0.55
N LEU A 71 -1.35 1.47 -1.13
CA LEU A 71 -1.31 1.14 -2.55
C LEU A 71 -2.49 1.79 -3.25
N CYS A 72 -2.22 2.57 -4.29
CA CYS A 72 -3.27 3.29 -5.00
C CYS A 72 -2.96 3.41 -6.49
N GLY A 73 -4.00 3.64 -7.28
CA GLY A 73 -3.90 3.89 -8.71
C GLY A 73 -3.66 5.36 -9.03
N SER A 74 -3.55 5.65 -10.31
CA SER A 74 -3.25 7.00 -10.82
C SER A 74 -4.37 8.02 -10.55
N GLN A 75 -5.57 7.57 -10.21
CA GLN A 75 -6.72 8.44 -9.97
C GLN A 75 -6.71 9.10 -8.59
N VAL A 76 -5.89 8.62 -7.68
CA VAL A 76 -5.80 9.17 -6.33
C VAL A 76 -4.92 10.41 -6.35
N PRO A 77 -5.44 11.59 -6.00
CA PRO A 77 -4.63 12.81 -6.02
C PRO A 77 -3.64 12.85 -4.85
N PRO A 78 -2.52 13.59 -5.00
CA PRO A 78 -1.52 13.69 -3.93
C PRO A 78 -2.08 14.20 -2.59
N ARG A 79 -3.07 15.10 -2.63
CA ARG A 79 -3.72 15.60 -1.40
C ARG A 79 -4.40 14.50 -0.61
N GLU A 80 -4.96 13.49 -1.28
CA GLU A 80 -5.62 12.37 -0.62
C GLU A 80 -4.59 11.43 0.02
N ILE A 81 -3.47 11.19 -0.64
CA ILE A 81 -2.36 10.42 -0.07
C ILE A 81 -1.81 11.12 1.17
N ARG A 82 -1.63 12.43 1.11
CA ARG A 82 -1.19 13.22 2.27
C ARG A 82 -2.19 13.15 3.42
N ALA A 83 -3.48 13.28 3.12
CA ALA A 83 -4.53 13.20 4.12
C ALA A 83 -4.60 11.81 4.77
N ALA A 84 -4.45 10.74 3.99
CA ALA A 84 -4.39 9.38 4.50
C ALA A 84 -3.20 9.20 5.46
N GLY A 85 -2.03 9.71 5.10
CA GLY A 85 -0.86 9.67 5.96
C GLY A 85 -1.06 10.42 7.27
N ALA A 86 -1.80 11.52 7.25
CA ALA A 86 -2.05 12.34 8.43
C ALA A 86 -2.91 11.65 9.50
N VAL A 87 -3.72 10.66 9.12
CA VAL A 87 -4.54 9.89 10.08
C VAL A 87 -3.80 8.67 10.64
N LEU A 88 -2.64 8.32 10.10
CA LEU A 88 -1.83 7.24 10.63
C LEU A 88 -1.08 7.69 11.88
N PRO A 89 -0.82 6.77 12.83
CA PRO A 89 -0.15 7.14 14.08
C PRO A 89 1.26 7.72 13.85
N VAL A 90 1.64 8.66 14.69
CA VAL A 90 3.02 9.17 14.74
C VAL A 90 3.96 8.03 15.13
N GLY A 91 5.10 7.93 14.47
CA GLY A 91 6.06 6.86 14.69
C GLY A 91 5.90 5.67 13.76
N VAL A 92 4.78 5.57 13.05
CA VAL A 92 4.61 4.58 11.98
C VAL A 92 5.26 5.10 10.71
N ARG A 93 6.09 4.27 10.08
CA ARG A 93 6.66 4.62 8.79
C ARG A 93 5.58 4.49 7.72
N SER A 94 5.25 5.58 7.07
CA SER A 94 4.17 5.64 6.08
C SER A 94 4.76 5.72 4.68
N LEU A 95 4.47 4.73 3.87
CA LEU A 95 4.88 4.66 2.47
C LEU A 95 3.63 4.63 1.59
N ALA A 96 3.72 5.20 0.41
CA ALA A 96 2.68 5.04 -0.61
C ALA A 96 3.32 4.57 -1.91
N ILE A 97 2.64 3.67 -2.60
CA ILE A 97 3.03 3.24 -3.93
C ILE A 97 1.87 3.55 -4.85
N GLN A 98 2.11 4.43 -5.81
CA GLN A 98 1.13 4.82 -6.81
C GLN A 98 1.57 4.31 -8.17
N THR A 99 0.69 3.58 -8.83
CA THR A 99 0.94 3.11 -10.19
C THR A 99 0.42 4.12 -11.20
N ARG A 100 1.26 4.44 -12.19
CA ARG A 100 0.89 5.34 -13.29
C ARG A 100 1.59 4.85 -14.55
N ILE A 101 0.80 4.43 -15.54
CA ILE A 101 1.31 3.89 -16.79
C ILE A 101 2.29 4.86 -17.43
N GLY A 102 3.47 4.36 -17.83
CA GLY A 102 4.50 5.14 -18.51
C GLY A 102 5.35 6.03 -17.60
N ALA A 103 5.10 6.05 -16.30
CA ALA A 103 5.88 6.86 -15.38
C ALA A 103 7.24 6.23 -15.08
N GLU A 104 8.27 7.06 -14.96
CA GLU A 104 9.55 6.65 -14.41
C GLU A 104 9.45 6.53 -12.89
N PRO A 105 10.17 5.60 -12.26
CA PRO A 105 10.20 5.51 -10.80
C PRO A 105 10.67 6.82 -10.17
N ALA A 106 9.83 7.40 -9.33
CA ALA A 106 10.11 8.67 -8.66
C ALA A 106 9.59 8.65 -7.22
N VAL A 107 10.32 9.29 -6.33
CA VAL A 107 9.96 9.40 -4.91
C VAL A 107 9.64 10.86 -4.58
N HIS A 108 8.51 11.07 -3.94
CA HIS A 108 8.07 12.38 -3.46
C HIS A 108 7.72 12.32 -1.99
N LYS A 109 7.94 13.41 -1.29
CA LYS A 109 7.50 13.54 0.10
C LYS A 109 6.14 14.24 0.12
N LEU A 110 5.13 13.58 0.68
CA LEU A 110 3.77 14.11 0.83
C LEU A 110 3.41 14.12 2.33
N GLY A 111 3.74 15.22 3.02
CA GLY A 111 3.59 15.28 4.47
C GLY A 111 4.49 14.24 5.15
N GLN A 112 3.90 13.32 5.90
CA GLN A 112 4.62 12.23 6.55
C GLN A 112 4.89 11.04 5.62
N VAL A 113 4.25 11.01 4.45
CA VAL A 113 4.29 9.86 3.54
C VAL A 113 5.43 10.01 2.55
N SER A 114 6.23 8.97 2.40
CA SER A 114 7.17 8.83 1.29
C SER A 114 6.45 8.09 0.17
N ALA A 115 6.17 8.79 -0.92
CA ALA A 115 5.39 8.27 -2.03
C ALA A 115 6.29 7.87 -3.19
N LEU A 116 6.12 6.66 -3.67
CA LEU A 116 6.80 6.10 -4.83
C LEU A 116 5.81 6.01 -5.99
N THR A 117 6.15 6.60 -7.12
CA THR A 117 5.41 6.42 -8.37
C THR A 117 6.11 5.36 -9.21
N LEU A 118 5.35 4.40 -9.73
CA LEU A 118 5.84 3.33 -10.60
C LEU A 118 5.04 3.27 -11.89
N GLY A 119 5.74 3.08 -13.01
CA GLY A 119 5.09 2.80 -14.29
C GLY A 119 4.83 1.32 -14.51
N GLU A 120 5.74 0.47 -14.05
CA GLU A 120 5.67 -0.98 -14.18
C GLU A 120 6.04 -1.67 -12.88
N LEU A 121 5.44 -2.83 -12.64
CA LEU A 121 5.73 -3.62 -11.44
C LEU A 121 7.20 -4.07 -11.38
N SER A 122 7.82 -4.32 -12.53
CA SER A 122 9.24 -4.67 -12.62
C SER A 122 10.17 -3.60 -12.05
N ASP A 123 9.72 -2.36 -11.95
CA ASP A 123 10.48 -1.25 -11.36
C ASP A 123 10.39 -1.21 -9.83
N LEU A 124 9.58 -2.06 -9.22
CA LEU A 124 9.34 -2.05 -7.77
C LEU A 124 10.64 -2.17 -6.95
N PRO A 125 11.55 -3.12 -7.23
CA PRO A 125 12.82 -3.21 -6.48
C PRO A 125 13.68 -1.94 -6.58
N ARG A 126 13.74 -1.35 -7.77
CA ARG A 126 14.49 -0.11 -8.01
C ARG A 126 13.84 1.06 -7.26
N GLY A 127 12.52 1.11 -7.27
CA GLY A 127 11.76 2.12 -6.54
C GLY A 127 11.96 2.04 -5.03
N PHE A 128 11.96 0.85 -4.47
CA PHE A 128 12.23 0.65 -3.04
C PHE A 128 13.63 1.12 -2.64
N ARG A 129 14.64 0.86 -3.48
CA ARG A 129 15.99 1.40 -3.22
C ARG A 129 16.02 2.92 -3.17
N LYS A 130 15.19 3.59 -3.98
CA LYS A 130 15.06 5.05 -3.92
C LYS A 130 14.37 5.49 -2.64
N LEU A 131 13.35 4.76 -2.17
CA LEU A 131 12.67 5.04 -0.91
C LEU A 131 13.60 4.94 0.31
N GLU A 132 14.50 3.98 0.30
CA GLU A 132 15.48 3.78 1.38
C GLU A 132 16.45 4.95 1.55
N ARG A 133 16.64 5.75 0.51
CA ARG A 133 17.55 6.89 0.50
C ARG A 133 16.90 8.21 0.96
N VAL A 134 15.61 8.18 1.21
CA VAL A 134 14.83 9.39 1.57
C VAL A 134 14.62 9.55 3.07
#